data_e0e8e20ee51dec5b5fb61643fa0caa0a
#
_entry.id   e0e8e20ee51dec5b5fb61643fa0caa0a
#
_cell.length_a   1.000
_cell.length_b   1.000
_cell.length_c   1.000
_cell.angle_alpha   90.00
_cell.angle_beta   90.00
_cell.angle_gamma   90.00
#
_symmetry.space_group_name_H-M   'P 1'
#
loop_
_entity.id
_entity.type
_entity.pdbx_description
1 polymer ?
#
loop_
_entity_poly.entity_id
_entity_poly.type
_entity_poly.pdbx_seq_one_letter_code
_entity_poly.pdbx_strand_id
1 'polypeptide(L)'
;MRRFFGAHVSCAGGLVNAAKAAIELGINTIQIHPSPPQRWNAQPFAEGIEDAFLKARRDSCLEKVFFHAIYLINMATPDAQKFHMAKTSLLNYLDLSARIEGAGVIFHVGSMKDQPDEAIGYDRVVSGLNWILERAPANSRLIMEVAAGSGSIIGDRVEELALIYSQLERKELVGFGLDTQHMWASGYELVGDLEGVIDEVERELNLDKVWSIHLNDSKTALASKKDRHENIGDGLIGRAALEATFTHPKLSSIPFILETPALESLDGARSEIEKLRGFIGED
;
A
#
# COMPACT_ATOMS: atom_id res chain seq x y z
N MET A 1 7.00 -12.93 18.47
CA MET A 1 7.66 -12.55 17.20
C MET A 1 7.45 -11.06 17.04
N ARG A 2 8.50 -10.29 16.72
CA ARG A 2 8.38 -8.83 16.55
C ARG A 2 7.51 -8.52 15.34
N ARG A 3 6.49 -7.68 15.48
CA ARG A 3 5.64 -7.25 14.39
C ARG A 3 6.18 -5.99 13.71
N PHE A 4 5.94 -5.88 12.41
CA PHE A 4 6.17 -4.65 11.64
C PHE A 4 4.86 -3.89 11.54
N PHE A 5 4.80 -2.72 12.16
CA PHE A 5 3.61 -1.87 12.08
C PHE A 5 3.96 -0.39 12.16
N GLY A 6 3.09 0.41 11.63
CA GLY A 6 3.24 1.86 11.63
C GLY A 6 2.15 2.56 10.86
N ALA A 7 2.47 3.71 10.26
CA ALA A 7 1.47 4.59 9.70
C ALA A 7 1.97 5.32 8.45
N HIS A 8 1.01 5.83 7.68
CA HIS A 8 1.29 6.87 6.70
C HIS A 8 1.72 8.15 7.42
N VAL A 9 2.90 8.68 7.08
CA VAL A 9 3.45 9.88 7.69
C VAL A 9 3.80 10.93 6.64
N SER A 10 3.75 12.20 7.04
CA SER A 10 4.13 13.29 6.16
C SER A 10 5.65 13.37 5.99
N CYS A 11 6.11 13.53 4.76
CA CYS A 11 7.50 13.90 4.46
C CYS A 11 7.66 15.40 4.17
N ALA A 12 6.69 16.23 4.55
CA ALA A 12 6.78 17.67 4.38
C ALA A 12 8.03 18.24 5.08
N GLY A 13 8.75 19.11 4.39
CA GLY A 13 10.03 19.64 4.86
C GLY A 13 11.23 18.71 4.67
N GLY A 14 11.04 17.55 4.04
CA GLY A 14 12.09 16.63 3.63
C GLY A 14 11.97 15.21 4.18
N LEU A 15 12.59 14.29 3.49
CA LEU A 15 12.51 12.84 3.76
C LEU A 15 12.94 12.47 5.20
N VAL A 16 13.93 13.16 5.76
CA VAL A 16 14.39 12.92 7.15
C VAL A 16 13.30 13.18 8.19
N ASN A 17 12.32 14.04 7.90
CA ASN A 17 11.21 14.28 8.82
C ASN A 17 10.29 13.06 8.95
N ALA A 18 10.15 12.25 7.91
CA ALA A 18 9.42 10.98 8.02
C ALA A 18 10.12 10.00 8.99
N ALA A 19 11.45 9.93 8.98
CA ALA A 19 12.19 9.13 9.96
C ALA A 19 12.04 9.66 11.39
N LYS A 20 12.01 11.00 11.59
CA LYS A 20 11.75 11.61 12.89
C LYS A 20 10.34 11.28 13.39
N ALA A 21 9.33 11.35 12.51
CA ALA A 21 7.96 10.97 12.86
C ALA A 21 7.89 9.51 13.32
N ALA A 22 8.60 8.59 12.64
CA ALA A 22 8.69 7.19 13.07
C ALA A 22 9.28 7.04 14.49
N ILE A 23 10.36 7.78 14.79
CA ILE A 23 10.98 7.79 16.12
C ILE A 23 9.99 8.32 17.16
N GLU A 24 9.33 9.42 16.87
CA GLU A 24 8.38 10.08 17.78
C GLU A 24 7.16 9.21 18.10
N LEU A 25 6.68 8.45 17.10
CA LEU A 25 5.57 7.50 17.25
C LEU A 25 6.03 6.14 17.79
N GLY A 26 7.35 5.88 17.83
CA GLY A 26 7.90 4.59 18.23
C GLY A 26 7.52 3.44 17.30
N ILE A 27 7.39 3.70 16.00
CA ILE A 27 7.00 2.72 14.96
C ILE A 27 8.21 2.28 14.14
N ASN A 28 8.13 1.06 13.59
CA ASN A 28 9.20 0.48 12.77
C ASN A 28 8.89 0.43 11.28
N THR A 29 7.70 0.86 10.89
CA THR A 29 7.20 0.87 9.53
C THR A 29 6.56 2.22 9.22
N ILE A 30 6.89 2.80 8.07
CA ILE A 30 6.23 4.00 7.58
C ILE A 30 5.85 3.87 6.11
N GLN A 31 4.84 4.62 5.74
CA GLN A 31 4.49 4.91 4.37
C GLN A 31 4.52 6.40 4.12
N ILE A 32 4.98 6.82 2.96
CA ILE A 32 5.00 8.22 2.53
C ILE A 32 4.57 8.37 1.08
N HIS A 33 4.07 9.55 0.72
CA HIS A 33 3.94 9.91 -0.69
C HIS A 33 5.28 10.47 -1.21
N PRO A 34 5.84 9.93 -2.29
CA PRO A 34 7.10 10.41 -2.86
C PRO A 34 6.97 11.78 -3.53
N SER A 35 5.75 12.19 -3.87
CA SER A 35 5.42 13.50 -4.43
C SER A 35 4.09 14.01 -3.89
N PRO A 36 3.84 15.34 -3.94
CA PRO A 36 2.50 15.86 -3.69
C PRO A 36 1.46 15.20 -4.59
N PRO A 37 0.24 14.91 -4.11
CA PRO A 37 -0.78 14.11 -4.83
C PRO A 37 -1.16 14.60 -6.23
N GLN A 38 -0.89 15.86 -6.54
CA GLN A 38 -1.18 16.49 -7.84
C GLN A 38 0.02 16.52 -8.82
N ARG A 39 1.17 15.99 -8.40
CA ARG A 39 2.38 15.94 -9.24
C ARG A 39 2.69 14.52 -9.65
N TRP A 40 2.81 14.30 -10.95
CA TRP A 40 3.09 12.99 -11.52
C TRP A 40 4.42 12.40 -11.08
N ASN A 41 5.49 13.18 -11.09
CA ASN A 41 6.81 12.68 -10.73
C ASN A 41 7.31 13.33 -9.43
N ALA A 42 7.88 12.51 -8.56
CA ALA A 42 8.70 13.00 -7.48
C ALA A 42 9.95 13.70 -8.06
N GLN A 43 10.40 14.74 -7.37
CA GLN A 43 11.68 15.33 -7.69
C GLN A 43 12.80 14.43 -7.14
N PRO A 44 13.96 14.37 -7.83
CA PRO A 44 15.14 13.74 -7.26
C PRO A 44 15.42 14.35 -5.88
N PHE A 45 15.88 13.51 -4.96
CA PHE A 45 16.30 14.02 -3.66
C PHE A 45 17.47 14.99 -3.84
N ALA A 46 17.46 16.08 -3.08
CA ALA A 46 18.60 16.99 -3.07
C ALA A 46 19.86 16.27 -2.54
N GLU A 47 21.01 16.78 -2.93
CA GLU A 47 22.31 16.20 -2.54
C GLU A 47 22.41 16.02 -1.01
N GLY A 48 22.84 14.85 -0.58
CA GLY A 48 22.99 14.46 0.83
C GLY A 48 21.71 14.08 1.57
N ILE A 49 20.52 14.25 0.97
CA ILE A 49 19.25 13.89 1.64
C ILE A 49 19.12 12.39 1.81
N GLU A 50 19.54 11.60 0.83
CA GLU A 50 19.50 10.13 0.90
C GLU A 50 20.39 9.61 2.02
N ASP A 51 21.65 10.08 2.08
CA ASP A 51 22.60 9.70 3.12
C ASP A 51 22.11 10.11 4.50
N ALA A 52 21.55 11.32 4.63
CA ALA A 52 20.98 11.80 5.87
C ALA A 52 19.78 10.95 6.31
N PHE A 53 18.90 10.55 5.39
CA PHE A 53 17.77 9.67 5.66
C PHE A 53 18.24 8.26 6.06
N LEU A 54 19.14 7.66 5.29
CA LEU A 54 19.68 6.33 5.58
C LEU A 54 20.40 6.32 6.94
N LYS A 55 21.12 7.41 7.29
CA LYS A 55 21.68 7.56 8.62
C LYS A 55 20.60 7.62 9.70
N ALA A 56 19.59 8.48 9.54
CA ALA A 56 18.50 8.61 10.51
C ALA A 56 17.74 7.27 10.69
N ARG A 57 17.54 6.52 9.60
CA ARG A 57 16.96 5.18 9.62
C ARG A 57 17.81 4.20 10.43
N ARG A 58 19.13 4.14 10.19
CA ARG A 58 20.05 3.27 10.95
C ARG A 58 20.11 3.61 12.43
N ASP A 59 19.98 4.89 12.77
CA ASP A 59 20.01 5.40 14.15
C ASP A 59 18.65 5.26 14.87
N SER A 60 17.64 4.64 14.23
CA SER A 60 16.27 4.53 14.73
C SER A 60 15.76 3.07 14.72
N CYS A 61 14.51 2.88 15.16
CA CYS A 61 13.81 1.59 15.04
C CYS A 61 13.17 1.37 13.66
N LEU A 62 13.29 2.31 12.71
CA LEU A 62 12.64 2.28 11.41
C LEU A 62 13.27 1.22 10.48
N GLU A 63 12.50 0.19 10.15
CA GLU A 63 12.94 -0.95 9.34
C GLU A 63 12.30 -0.99 7.95
N LYS A 64 11.03 -0.62 7.85
CA LYS A 64 10.28 -0.67 6.59
C LYS A 64 9.83 0.72 6.18
N VAL A 65 10.11 1.07 4.93
CA VAL A 65 9.72 2.34 4.32
C VAL A 65 9.04 2.05 3.00
N PHE A 66 7.76 2.36 2.92
CA PHE A 66 6.97 2.21 1.70
C PHE A 66 6.71 3.56 1.07
N PHE A 67 6.67 3.59 -0.25
CA PHE A 67 6.06 4.68 -0.99
C PHE A 67 4.64 4.28 -1.38
N HIS A 68 3.70 5.21 -1.30
CA HIS A 68 2.41 5.06 -1.92
C HIS A 68 2.33 5.96 -3.15
N ALA A 69 1.97 5.40 -4.27
CA ALA A 69 1.85 6.14 -5.52
C ALA A 69 0.62 7.06 -5.51
N ILE A 70 0.67 8.12 -6.30
CA ILE A 70 -0.43 9.07 -6.40
C ILE A 70 -1.66 8.47 -7.11
N TYR A 71 -2.85 8.91 -6.72
CA TYR A 71 -4.14 8.46 -7.27
C TYR A 71 -4.35 8.74 -8.78
N LEU A 72 -3.52 9.61 -9.38
CA LEU A 72 -3.59 9.91 -10.81
C LEU A 72 -3.12 8.75 -11.70
N ILE A 73 -2.37 7.81 -11.13
CA ILE A 73 -1.86 6.66 -11.87
C ILE A 73 -3.02 5.73 -12.23
N ASN A 74 -3.20 5.53 -13.54
CA ASN A 74 -4.16 4.58 -14.10
C ASN A 74 -3.50 3.83 -15.25
N MET A 75 -3.16 2.56 -15.03
CA MET A 75 -2.47 1.72 -16.01
C MET A 75 -3.40 1.25 -17.13
N ALA A 76 -4.73 1.35 -16.97
CA ALA A 76 -5.70 0.98 -17.99
C ALA A 76 -6.17 2.16 -18.84
N THR A 77 -5.74 3.40 -18.57
CA THR A 77 -6.24 4.58 -19.29
C THR A 77 -6.05 4.48 -20.81
N PRO A 78 -7.08 4.78 -21.64
CA PRO A 78 -6.91 4.83 -23.09
C PRO A 78 -6.09 6.02 -23.58
N ASP A 79 -5.95 7.06 -22.76
CA ASP A 79 -5.15 8.25 -23.06
C ASP A 79 -3.66 7.91 -23.07
N ALA A 80 -3.04 8.01 -24.23
CA ALA A 80 -1.62 7.65 -24.43
C ALA A 80 -0.66 8.52 -23.60
N GLN A 81 -0.98 9.82 -23.42
CA GLN A 81 -0.15 10.72 -22.62
C GLN A 81 -0.23 10.38 -21.13
N LYS A 82 -1.44 10.18 -20.59
CA LYS A 82 -1.64 9.78 -19.20
C LYS A 82 -1.01 8.41 -18.93
N PHE A 83 -1.13 7.46 -19.85
CA PHE A 83 -0.50 6.15 -19.76
C PHE A 83 1.03 6.26 -19.71
N HIS A 84 1.63 7.11 -20.57
CA HIS A 84 3.06 7.37 -20.52
C HIS A 84 3.47 8.00 -19.17
N MET A 85 2.72 8.99 -18.71
CA MET A 85 2.96 9.63 -17.41
C MET A 85 2.84 8.63 -16.25
N ALA A 86 1.84 7.76 -16.25
CA ALA A 86 1.65 6.73 -15.23
C ALA A 86 2.88 5.79 -15.16
N LYS A 87 3.33 5.27 -16.30
CA LYS A 87 4.51 4.39 -16.36
C LYS A 87 5.78 5.08 -15.88
N THR A 88 6.03 6.29 -16.33
CA THR A 88 7.25 7.04 -15.97
C THR A 88 7.24 7.46 -14.51
N SER A 89 6.06 7.76 -13.94
CA SER A 89 5.93 8.06 -12.52
C SER A 89 6.22 6.84 -11.63
N LEU A 90 5.65 5.68 -11.95
CA LEU A 90 5.94 4.45 -11.20
C LEU A 90 7.41 4.06 -11.29
N LEU A 91 8.01 4.17 -12.47
CA LEU A 91 9.45 3.89 -12.64
C LEU A 91 10.30 4.86 -11.81
N ASN A 92 9.96 6.16 -11.80
CA ASN A 92 10.63 7.15 -10.96
C ASN A 92 10.49 6.83 -9.46
N TYR A 93 9.30 6.42 -9.02
CA TYR A 93 9.09 6.05 -7.61
C TYR A 93 9.87 4.79 -7.22
N LEU A 94 9.96 3.80 -8.10
CA LEU A 94 10.78 2.60 -7.88
C LEU A 94 12.26 2.94 -7.76
N ASP A 95 12.78 3.82 -8.63
CA ASP A 95 14.17 4.29 -8.56
C ASP A 95 14.46 5.00 -7.23
N LEU A 96 13.63 5.97 -6.85
CA LEU A 96 13.79 6.72 -5.59
C LEU A 96 13.65 5.80 -4.36
N SER A 97 12.71 4.86 -4.38
CA SER A 97 12.54 3.88 -3.31
C SER A 97 13.77 2.98 -3.18
N ALA A 98 14.30 2.48 -4.30
CA ALA A 98 15.50 1.63 -4.31
C ALA A 98 16.73 2.34 -3.73
N ARG A 99 16.88 3.65 -3.98
CA ARG A 99 18.01 4.48 -3.50
C ARG A 99 18.00 4.69 -1.99
N ILE A 100 16.83 4.65 -1.34
CA ILE A 100 16.70 4.76 0.12
C ILE A 100 16.48 3.39 0.80
N GLU A 101 16.76 2.30 0.11
CA GLU A 101 16.51 0.93 0.59
C GLU A 101 15.03 0.72 0.99
N GLY A 102 14.11 1.28 0.23
CA GLY A 102 12.67 1.18 0.47
C GLY A 102 12.15 -0.25 0.40
N ALA A 103 11.11 -0.54 1.15
CA ALA A 103 10.45 -1.84 1.18
C ALA A 103 9.57 -2.08 -0.04
N GLY A 104 9.13 -1.02 -0.74
CA GLY A 104 8.37 -1.11 -1.98
C GLY A 104 7.57 0.14 -2.29
N VAL A 105 6.96 0.13 -3.47
CA VAL A 105 6.03 1.15 -3.97
C VAL A 105 4.66 0.53 -4.12
N ILE A 106 3.72 0.96 -3.30
CA ILE A 106 2.31 0.53 -3.31
C ILE A 106 1.55 1.40 -4.31
N PHE A 107 0.67 0.80 -5.11
CA PHE A 107 -0.16 1.54 -6.04
C PHE A 107 -1.45 0.81 -6.37
N HIS A 108 -2.51 1.56 -6.66
CA HIS A 108 -3.72 1.04 -7.28
C HIS A 108 -3.51 0.86 -8.78
N VAL A 109 -3.95 -0.27 -9.33
CA VAL A 109 -3.73 -0.61 -10.75
C VAL A 109 -4.39 0.39 -11.69
N GLY A 110 -5.57 0.88 -11.32
CA GLY A 110 -6.29 1.89 -12.09
C GLY A 110 -7.75 1.56 -12.32
N SER A 111 -8.32 2.09 -13.41
CA SER A 111 -9.74 1.96 -13.71
C SER A 111 -9.99 1.83 -15.21
N MET A 112 -10.97 1.00 -15.54
CA MET A 112 -11.49 0.81 -16.92
C MET A 112 -12.51 1.88 -17.33
N LYS A 113 -12.77 2.90 -16.50
CA LYS A 113 -13.87 3.88 -16.68
C LYS A 113 -13.99 4.44 -18.10
N ASP A 114 -12.85 4.72 -18.75
CA ASP A 114 -12.82 5.34 -20.07
C ASP A 114 -12.39 4.35 -21.18
N GLN A 115 -12.26 3.06 -20.83
CA GLN A 115 -11.90 2.01 -21.80
C GLN A 115 -13.12 1.52 -22.55
N PRO A 116 -13.07 1.50 -23.90
CA PRO A 116 -14.16 0.96 -24.72
C PRO A 116 -14.22 -0.57 -24.69
N ASP A 117 -13.11 -1.25 -24.35
CA ASP A 117 -12.95 -2.70 -24.31
C ASP A 117 -12.05 -3.11 -23.15
N GLU A 118 -12.56 -3.96 -22.28
CA GLU A 118 -11.84 -4.43 -21.07
C GLU A 118 -10.57 -5.22 -21.43
N ALA A 119 -10.59 -6.04 -22.48
CA ALA A 119 -9.43 -6.81 -22.91
C ALA A 119 -8.27 -5.88 -23.30
N ILE A 120 -8.56 -4.80 -24.03
CA ILE A 120 -7.57 -3.78 -24.37
C ILE A 120 -7.04 -3.10 -23.11
N GLY A 121 -7.89 -2.87 -22.11
CA GLY A 121 -7.50 -2.29 -20.83
C GLY A 121 -6.53 -3.18 -20.06
N TYR A 122 -6.80 -4.47 -19.96
CA TYR A 122 -5.89 -5.43 -19.31
C TYR A 122 -4.57 -5.57 -20.07
N ASP A 123 -4.59 -5.65 -21.41
CA ASP A 123 -3.37 -5.67 -22.22
C ASP A 123 -2.50 -4.43 -21.98
N ARG A 124 -3.13 -3.26 -21.79
CA ARG A 124 -2.40 -2.03 -21.41
C ARG A 124 -1.79 -2.14 -20.03
N VAL A 125 -2.53 -2.62 -19.04
CA VAL A 125 -1.99 -2.82 -17.68
C VAL A 125 -0.76 -3.72 -17.75
N VAL A 126 -0.87 -4.90 -18.34
CA VAL A 126 0.22 -5.88 -18.44
C VAL A 126 1.41 -5.31 -19.20
N SER A 127 1.19 -4.73 -20.39
CA SER A 127 2.27 -4.15 -21.20
C SER A 127 2.95 -2.98 -20.51
N GLY A 128 2.17 -2.14 -19.81
CA GLY A 128 2.69 -1.02 -19.04
C GLY A 128 3.54 -1.46 -17.85
N LEU A 129 3.08 -2.45 -17.10
CA LEU A 129 3.82 -3.02 -15.97
C LEU A 129 5.11 -3.71 -16.46
N ASN A 130 5.06 -4.53 -17.51
CA ASN A 130 6.25 -5.15 -18.07
C ASN A 130 7.27 -4.12 -18.56
N TRP A 131 6.81 -3.02 -19.19
CA TRP A 131 7.69 -1.92 -19.58
C TRP A 131 8.40 -1.27 -18.40
N ILE A 132 7.70 -1.09 -17.26
CA ILE A 132 8.27 -0.58 -16.01
C ILE A 132 9.28 -1.58 -15.43
N LEU A 133 8.88 -2.83 -15.29
CA LEU A 133 9.67 -3.88 -14.65
C LEU A 133 10.97 -4.17 -15.40
N GLU A 134 10.96 -4.11 -16.74
CA GLU A 134 12.17 -4.24 -17.57
C GLU A 134 13.24 -3.19 -17.20
N ARG A 135 12.80 -1.99 -16.80
CA ARG A 135 13.65 -0.82 -16.52
C ARG A 135 13.91 -0.58 -15.05
N ALA A 136 13.13 -1.20 -14.18
CA ALA A 136 13.19 -1.01 -12.74
C ALA A 136 14.52 -1.54 -12.14
N PRO A 137 15.06 -0.87 -11.10
CA PRO A 137 16.18 -1.38 -10.34
C PRO A 137 15.93 -2.80 -9.81
N ALA A 138 16.96 -3.65 -9.82
CA ALA A 138 16.83 -5.05 -9.40
C ALA A 138 16.47 -5.23 -7.91
N ASN A 139 16.73 -4.22 -7.09
CA ASN A 139 16.38 -4.18 -5.66
C ASN A 139 15.07 -3.44 -5.37
N SER A 140 14.31 -3.03 -6.40
CA SER A 140 13.01 -2.39 -6.23
C SER A 140 11.88 -3.42 -6.05
N ARG A 141 10.75 -2.97 -5.50
CA ARG A 141 9.54 -3.77 -5.32
C ARG A 141 8.31 -2.95 -5.69
N LEU A 142 7.50 -3.48 -6.60
CA LEU A 142 6.23 -2.90 -7.01
C LEU A 142 5.09 -3.69 -6.35
N ILE A 143 4.16 -3.02 -5.69
CA ILE A 143 3.13 -3.65 -4.87
C ILE A 143 1.77 -3.24 -5.43
N MET A 144 1.06 -4.19 -6.04
CA MET A 144 -0.31 -4.00 -6.51
C MET A 144 -1.27 -4.15 -5.33
N GLU A 145 -2.00 -3.09 -5.04
CA GLU A 145 -2.92 -3.05 -3.91
C GLU A 145 -4.34 -3.44 -4.31
N VAL A 146 -5.01 -4.21 -3.42
CA VAL A 146 -6.44 -4.50 -3.54
C VAL A 146 -7.23 -3.19 -3.41
N ALA A 147 -8.19 -2.96 -4.29
CA ALA A 147 -8.98 -1.74 -4.36
C ALA A 147 -10.39 -1.91 -3.77
N ALA A 148 -11.07 -0.80 -3.44
CA ALA A 148 -12.39 -0.79 -2.80
C ALA A 148 -13.58 -1.10 -3.73
N GLY A 149 -13.35 -1.38 -5.01
CA GLY A 149 -14.39 -1.78 -5.96
C GLY A 149 -15.31 -0.66 -6.46
N SER A 150 -14.92 0.60 -6.35
CA SER A 150 -15.75 1.71 -6.82
C SER A 150 -15.71 1.86 -8.34
N GLY A 151 -16.88 1.88 -8.96
CA GLY A 151 -17.02 2.05 -10.43
C GLY A 151 -16.41 0.89 -11.21
N SER A 152 -15.50 1.18 -12.15
CA SER A 152 -14.79 0.19 -12.98
C SER A 152 -13.32 0.08 -12.56
N ILE A 153 -13.04 0.13 -11.26
CA ILE A 153 -11.68 0.01 -10.73
C ILE A 153 -11.17 -1.42 -10.91
N ILE A 154 -9.88 -1.55 -11.14
CA ILE A 154 -9.19 -2.84 -11.31
C ILE A 154 -8.58 -3.24 -9.98
N GLY A 155 -8.71 -4.53 -9.63
CA GLY A 155 -8.07 -5.10 -8.45
C GLY A 155 -8.93 -5.06 -7.19
N ASP A 156 -10.27 -4.97 -7.33
CA ASP A 156 -11.19 -5.16 -6.20
C ASP A 156 -11.37 -6.65 -5.85
N ARG A 157 -10.85 -7.55 -6.71
CA ARG A 157 -10.79 -8.98 -6.47
C ARG A 157 -9.35 -9.48 -6.52
N VAL A 158 -8.98 -10.34 -5.58
CA VAL A 158 -7.63 -10.92 -5.53
C VAL A 158 -7.30 -11.76 -6.75
N GLU A 159 -8.30 -12.45 -7.34
CA GLU A 159 -8.14 -13.21 -8.58
C GLU A 159 -7.78 -12.32 -9.78
N GLU A 160 -8.30 -11.11 -9.81
CA GLU A 160 -7.96 -10.15 -10.86
C GLU A 160 -6.50 -9.71 -10.79
N LEU A 161 -6.00 -9.43 -9.57
CA LEU A 161 -4.58 -9.15 -9.35
C LEU A 161 -3.70 -10.36 -9.70
N ALA A 162 -4.13 -11.58 -9.35
CA ALA A 162 -3.46 -12.82 -9.72
C ALA A 162 -3.38 -13.00 -11.24
N LEU A 163 -4.46 -12.69 -11.95
CA LEU A 163 -4.52 -12.78 -13.42
C LEU A 163 -3.51 -11.80 -14.06
N ILE A 164 -3.47 -10.55 -13.61
CA ILE A 164 -2.49 -9.57 -14.08
C ILE A 164 -1.06 -10.07 -13.77
N TYR A 165 -0.80 -10.47 -12.52
CA TYR A 165 0.50 -10.97 -12.09
C TYR A 165 0.97 -12.18 -12.91
N SER A 166 0.06 -13.08 -13.30
CA SER A 166 0.38 -14.27 -14.09
C SER A 166 1.07 -13.96 -15.42
N GLN A 167 0.79 -12.78 -15.99
CA GLN A 167 1.26 -12.30 -17.29
C GLN A 167 2.51 -11.40 -17.20
N LEU A 168 3.01 -11.13 -15.98
CA LEU A 168 4.21 -10.32 -15.81
C LEU A 168 5.48 -11.14 -16.02
N GLU A 169 6.51 -10.50 -16.58
CA GLU A 169 7.79 -11.14 -16.92
C GLU A 169 8.73 -11.20 -15.70
N ARG A 170 8.87 -10.08 -14.95
CA ARG A 170 9.78 -9.97 -13.79
C ARG A 170 9.00 -10.06 -12.46
N LYS A 171 8.39 -11.21 -12.24
CA LYS A 171 7.53 -11.49 -11.08
C LYS A 171 8.22 -11.38 -9.72
N GLU A 172 9.55 -11.52 -9.71
CA GLU A 172 10.36 -11.37 -8.50
C GLU A 172 10.32 -9.95 -7.92
N LEU A 173 10.04 -8.95 -8.76
CA LEU A 173 9.92 -7.55 -8.37
C LEU A 173 8.49 -7.13 -7.98
N VAL A 174 7.52 -8.04 -8.10
CA VAL A 174 6.10 -7.73 -7.90
C VAL A 174 5.51 -8.51 -6.75
N GLY A 175 4.75 -7.83 -5.91
CA GLY A 175 3.95 -8.41 -4.84
C GLY A 175 2.62 -7.70 -4.72
N PHE A 176 1.91 -8.00 -3.64
CA PHE A 176 0.56 -7.53 -3.38
C PHE A 176 0.48 -6.74 -2.08
N GLY A 177 -0.39 -5.75 -2.05
CA GLY A 177 -0.85 -5.04 -0.87
C GLY A 177 -2.30 -5.38 -0.60
N LEU A 178 -2.63 -5.64 0.64
CA LEU A 178 -4.01 -5.75 1.10
C LEU A 178 -4.39 -4.45 1.80
N ASP A 179 -5.69 -4.14 1.82
CA ASP A 179 -6.27 -3.10 2.66
C ASP A 179 -7.58 -3.63 3.25
N THR A 180 -7.71 -3.61 4.56
CA THR A 180 -8.89 -4.16 5.24
C THR A 180 -10.17 -3.41 4.90
N GLN A 181 -10.10 -2.07 4.72
CA GLN A 181 -11.24 -1.27 4.30
C GLN A 181 -11.62 -1.55 2.85
N HIS A 182 -10.63 -1.63 1.93
CA HIS A 182 -10.87 -1.92 0.52
C HIS A 182 -11.45 -3.33 0.34
N MET A 183 -10.89 -4.33 1.00
CA MET A 183 -11.41 -5.70 0.98
C MET A 183 -12.85 -5.76 1.50
N TRP A 184 -13.13 -5.12 2.65
CA TRP A 184 -14.48 -5.02 3.19
C TRP A 184 -15.44 -4.35 2.19
N ALA A 185 -15.05 -3.22 1.63
CA ALA A 185 -15.87 -2.52 0.65
C ALA A 185 -16.10 -3.33 -0.63
N SER A 186 -15.18 -4.21 -0.99
CA SER A 186 -15.27 -5.13 -2.14
C SER A 186 -15.99 -6.42 -1.85
N GLY A 187 -16.37 -6.67 -0.57
CA GLY A 187 -17.22 -7.79 -0.17
C GLY A 187 -16.49 -8.95 0.52
N TYR A 188 -15.23 -8.77 0.94
CA TYR A 188 -14.53 -9.75 1.76
C TYR A 188 -15.01 -9.66 3.22
N GLU A 189 -15.56 -10.76 3.75
CA GLU A 189 -16.21 -10.81 5.06
C GLU A 189 -15.19 -11.00 6.20
N LEU A 190 -14.52 -9.91 6.56
CA LEU A 190 -13.47 -9.91 7.59
C LEU A 190 -13.99 -10.14 9.02
N VAL A 191 -15.28 -9.91 9.26
CA VAL A 191 -15.89 -10.05 10.60
C VAL A 191 -16.36 -11.48 10.85
N GLY A 192 -17.05 -12.06 9.88
CA GLY A 192 -17.66 -13.37 10.02
C GLY A 192 -16.83 -14.52 9.50
N ASP A 193 -15.89 -14.27 8.57
CA ASP A 193 -15.12 -15.33 7.88
C ASP A 193 -13.67 -14.89 7.56
N LEU A 194 -12.95 -14.40 8.55
CA LEU A 194 -11.54 -13.97 8.37
C LEU A 194 -10.66 -15.12 7.85
N GLU A 195 -10.83 -16.35 8.35
CA GLU A 195 -10.02 -17.49 7.89
C GLU A 195 -10.29 -17.81 6.42
N GLY A 196 -11.56 -17.79 5.98
CA GLY A 196 -11.90 -17.99 4.56
C GLY A 196 -11.31 -16.92 3.66
N VAL A 197 -11.30 -15.67 4.10
CA VAL A 197 -10.64 -14.56 3.37
C VAL A 197 -9.13 -14.79 3.27
N ILE A 198 -8.46 -15.17 4.37
CA ILE A 198 -7.01 -15.43 4.37
C ILE A 198 -6.67 -16.64 3.49
N ASP A 199 -7.47 -17.68 3.52
CA ASP A 199 -7.28 -18.86 2.67
C ASP A 199 -7.51 -18.54 1.18
N GLU A 200 -8.44 -17.64 0.85
CA GLU A 200 -8.62 -17.12 -0.51
C GLU A 200 -7.38 -16.35 -0.98
N VAL A 201 -6.87 -15.44 -0.14
CA VAL A 201 -5.64 -14.68 -0.43
C VAL A 201 -4.44 -15.63 -0.62
N GLU A 202 -4.28 -16.62 0.24
CA GLU A 202 -3.19 -17.61 0.10
C GLU A 202 -3.29 -18.39 -1.20
N ARG A 203 -4.49 -18.85 -1.56
CA ARG A 203 -4.73 -19.61 -2.78
C ARG A 203 -4.45 -18.83 -4.05
N GLU A 204 -4.91 -17.57 -4.09
CA GLU A 204 -4.84 -16.74 -5.31
C GLU A 204 -3.52 -15.97 -5.43
N LEU A 205 -3.01 -15.43 -4.32
CA LEU A 205 -1.87 -14.52 -4.34
C LEU A 205 -0.59 -15.12 -3.74
N ASN A 206 -0.68 -16.15 -2.92
CA ASN A 206 0.37 -16.65 -2.04
C ASN A 206 0.81 -15.59 -1.00
N LEU A 207 0.65 -15.85 0.28
CA LEU A 207 0.96 -14.90 1.36
C LEU A 207 2.42 -14.46 1.39
N ASP A 208 3.36 -15.27 0.86
CA ASP A 208 4.76 -14.86 0.69
C ASP A 208 4.94 -13.69 -0.30
N LYS A 209 3.94 -13.45 -1.14
CA LYS A 209 3.90 -12.33 -2.09
C LYS A 209 3.10 -11.13 -1.57
N VAL A 210 2.44 -11.26 -0.43
CA VAL A 210 1.81 -10.11 0.24
C VAL A 210 2.88 -9.37 1.05
N TRP A 211 3.19 -8.15 0.64
CA TRP A 211 4.31 -7.40 1.20
C TRP A 211 3.91 -6.22 2.07
N SER A 212 2.62 -5.88 2.10
CA SER A 212 2.05 -4.88 3.00
C SER A 212 0.56 -5.14 3.24
N ILE A 213 0.08 -4.71 4.40
CA ILE A 213 -1.35 -4.67 4.72
C ILE A 213 -1.65 -3.27 5.27
N HIS A 214 -2.56 -2.53 4.62
CA HIS A 214 -3.19 -1.37 5.22
C HIS A 214 -4.26 -1.85 6.20
N LEU A 215 -4.14 -1.44 7.46
CA LEU A 215 -5.08 -1.80 8.51
C LEU A 215 -5.97 -0.60 8.81
N ASN A 216 -7.13 -0.55 8.18
CA ASN A 216 -8.08 0.54 8.27
C ASN A 216 -9.45 0.01 8.63
N ASP A 217 -10.20 0.72 9.47
CA ASP A 217 -11.63 0.46 9.66
C ASP A 217 -12.45 1.12 8.54
N SER A 218 -13.73 0.82 8.46
CA SER A 218 -14.61 1.28 7.38
C SER A 218 -15.78 2.10 7.88
N LYS A 219 -16.01 3.29 7.31
CA LYS A 219 -17.23 4.07 7.48
C LYS A 219 -18.43 3.45 6.79
N THR A 220 -18.22 2.53 5.88
CA THR A 220 -19.26 2.01 4.99
C THR A 220 -19.45 0.50 5.17
N ALA A 221 -20.64 0.02 4.82
CA ALA A 221 -21.00 -1.38 4.96
C ALA A 221 -20.20 -2.30 4.03
N LEU A 222 -20.19 -3.58 4.36
CA LEU A 222 -19.68 -4.66 3.51
C LEU A 222 -20.24 -4.55 2.09
N ALA A 223 -19.39 -4.77 1.10
CA ALA A 223 -19.75 -4.72 -0.33
C ALA A 223 -20.29 -3.36 -0.81
N SER A 224 -20.00 -2.28 -0.07
CA SER A 224 -20.47 -0.91 -0.41
C SER A 224 -19.84 -0.33 -1.67
N LYS A 225 -18.69 -0.85 -2.07
CA LYS A 225 -17.83 -0.35 -3.15
C LYS A 225 -17.45 1.14 -2.97
N LYS A 226 -17.18 1.51 -1.71
CA LYS A 226 -16.82 2.88 -1.33
C LYS A 226 -15.56 2.87 -0.48
N ASP A 227 -14.52 3.51 -0.98
CA ASP A 227 -13.30 3.78 -0.25
C ASP A 227 -13.57 4.90 0.78
N ARG A 228 -13.72 4.51 2.05
CA ARG A 228 -13.98 5.43 3.17
C ARG A 228 -13.41 4.85 4.47
N HIS A 229 -12.15 5.18 4.72
CA HIS A 229 -11.43 4.77 5.92
C HIS A 229 -12.04 5.39 7.19
N GLU A 230 -11.98 4.63 8.28
CA GLU A 230 -12.30 5.08 9.63
C GLU A 230 -11.16 4.70 10.59
N ASN A 231 -11.14 5.31 11.76
CA ASN A 231 -10.18 4.99 12.81
C ASN A 231 -10.40 3.58 13.35
N ILE A 232 -9.35 2.95 13.85
CA ILE A 232 -9.41 1.58 14.37
C ILE A 232 -10.46 1.45 15.46
N GLY A 233 -11.47 0.63 15.21
CA GLY A 233 -12.56 0.30 16.13
C GLY A 233 -13.71 1.28 16.15
N ASP A 234 -13.67 2.35 15.32
CA ASP A 234 -14.74 3.34 15.22
C ASP A 234 -15.66 3.10 14.01
N GLY A 235 -15.33 2.12 13.17
CA GLY A 235 -16.06 1.77 11.95
C GLY A 235 -16.85 0.47 12.03
N LEU A 236 -17.23 -0.04 10.86
CA LEU A 236 -18.12 -1.19 10.69
C LEU A 236 -17.40 -2.55 10.59
N ILE A 237 -16.10 -2.57 10.37
CA ILE A 237 -15.27 -3.76 10.54
C ILE A 237 -15.11 -4.00 12.04
N GLY A 238 -14.79 -2.94 12.77
CA GLY A 238 -14.73 -2.92 14.21
C GLY A 238 -13.44 -3.50 14.80
N ARG A 239 -13.19 -3.11 16.06
CA ARG A 239 -11.94 -3.42 16.77
C ARG A 239 -11.60 -4.92 16.78
N ALA A 240 -12.57 -5.78 17.07
CA ALA A 240 -12.31 -7.21 17.26
C ALA A 240 -11.81 -7.90 15.98
N ALA A 241 -12.40 -7.58 14.82
CA ALA A 241 -11.97 -8.15 13.54
C ALA A 241 -10.62 -7.61 13.10
N LEU A 242 -10.35 -6.31 13.32
CA LEU A 242 -9.06 -5.71 13.02
C LEU A 242 -7.95 -6.25 13.94
N GLU A 243 -8.23 -6.46 15.22
CA GLU A 243 -7.32 -7.12 16.16
C GLU A 243 -7.03 -8.56 15.73
N ALA A 244 -8.06 -9.33 15.35
CA ALA A 244 -7.90 -10.69 14.85
C ALA A 244 -7.05 -10.71 13.57
N THR A 245 -7.27 -9.78 12.63
CA THR A 245 -6.45 -9.64 11.42
C THR A 245 -5.01 -9.28 11.78
N PHE A 246 -4.80 -8.27 12.61
CA PHE A 246 -3.46 -7.81 13.00
C PHE A 246 -2.68 -8.89 13.74
N THR A 247 -3.31 -9.68 14.61
CA THR A 247 -2.66 -10.71 15.42
C THR A 247 -2.58 -12.07 14.74
N HIS A 248 -3.18 -12.23 13.56
CA HIS A 248 -3.27 -13.51 12.86
C HIS A 248 -1.88 -14.13 12.60
N PRO A 249 -1.65 -15.41 12.93
CA PRO A 249 -0.33 -16.05 12.81
C PRO A 249 0.21 -16.08 11.38
N LYS A 250 -0.63 -16.38 10.37
CA LYS A 250 -0.24 -16.40 8.96
C LYS A 250 0.20 -15.03 8.43
N LEU A 251 -0.24 -13.92 9.06
CA LEU A 251 0.07 -12.54 8.67
C LEU A 251 1.19 -11.92 9.52
N SER A 252 1.81 -12.69 10.42
CA SER A 252 2.74 -12.17 11.45
C SER A 252 4.02 -11.53 10.91
N SER A 253 4.47 -11.90 9.72
CA SER A 253 5.67 -11.36 9.07
C SER A 253 5.40 -10.19 8.13
N ILE A 254 4.12 -9.91 7.81
CA ILE A 254 3.73 -8.88 6.87
C ILE A 254 3.65 -7.53 7.61
N PRO A 255 4.23 -6.44 7.08
CA PRO A 255 4.10 -5.10 7.65
C PRO A 255 2.66 -4.57 7.57
N PHE A 256 2.19 -4.01 8.69
CA PHE A 256 0.90 -3.33 8.80
C PHE A 256 1.08 -1.82 8.81
N ILE A 257 0.26 -1.09 8.07
CA ILE A 257 0.33 0.36 7.90
C ILE A 257 -1.07 0.95 8.10
N LEU A 258 -1.16 1.97 8.95
CA LEU A 258 -2.39 2.73 9.15
C LEU A 258 -2.50 3.87 8.12
N GLU A 259 -3.72 4.07 7.62
CA GLU A 259 -4.12 5.23 6.80
C GLU A 259 -5.42 5.85 7.32
N THR A 260 -5.61 5.78 8.61
CA THR A 260 -6.83 6.24 9.29
C THR A 260 -6.94 7.77 9.34
N PRO A 261 -8.15 8.35 9.42
CA PRO A 261 -8.33 9.82 9.46
C PRO A 261 -7.61 10.51 10.62
N ALA A 262 -7.43 9.83 11.76
CA ALA A 262 -6.77 10.41 12.93
C ALA A 262 -5.28 10.75 12.69
N LEU A 263 -4.64 10.19 11.65
CA LEU A 263 -3.24 10.47 11.30
C LEU A 263 -3.00 11.93 10.84
N GLU A 264 -4.04 12.72 10.62
CA GLU A 264 -3.92 14.16 10.33
C GLU A 264 -3.28 14.95 11.48
N SER A 265 -3.29 14.41 12.71
CA SER A 265 -2.65 15.00 13.89
C SER A 265 -1.71 14.02 14.58
N LEU A 266 -0.66 14.56 15.22
CA LEU A 266 0.29 13.73 15.97
C LEU A 266 -0.35 12.97 17.13
N ASP A 267 -1.26 13.61 17.86
CA ASP A 267 -1.98 12.99 18.98
C ASP A 267 -2.92 11.90 18.50
N GLY A 268 -3.59 12.12 17.37
CA GLY A 268 -4.41 11.09 16.72
C GLY A 268 -3.57 9.91 16.25
N ALA A 269 -2.42 10.17 15.63
CA ALA A 269 -1.50 9.12 15.21
C ALA A 269 -0.99 8.30 16.40
N ARG A 270 -0.63 8.95 17.52
CA ARG A 270 -0.24 8.25 18.76
C ARG A 270 -1.37 7.36 19.27
N SER A 271 -2.60 7.88 19.34
CA SER A 271 -3.76 7.11 19.78
C SER A 271 -3.99 5.86 18.93
N GLU A 272 -3.90 5.99 17.60
CA GLU A 272 -4.05 4.84 16.68
C GLU A 272 -2.93 3.79 16.87
N ILE A 273 -1.68 4.24 17.03
CA ILE A 273 -0.54 3.33 17.30
C ILE A 273 -0.68 2.63 18.66
N GLU A 274 -1.17 3.31 19.69
CA GLU A 274 -1.45 2.72 21.00
C GLU A 274 -2.50 1.61 20.91
N LYS A 275 -3.53 1.78 20.06
CA LYS A 275 -4.52 0.71 19.81
C LYS A 275 -3.84 -0.56 19.27
N LEU A 276 -2.88 -0.42 18.33
CA LEU A 276 -2.13 -1.57 17.77
C LEU A 276 -1.22 -2.23 18.81
N ARG A 277 -0.55 -1.43 19.67
CA ARG A 277 0.25 -1.96 20.78
C ARG A 277 -0.62 -2.76 21.76
N GLY A 278 -1.80 -2.23 22.07
CA GLY A 278 -2.76 -2.94 22.91
C GLY A 278 -3.20 -4.30 22.34
N PHE A 279 -3.25 -4.46 21.00
CA PHE A 279 -3.57 -5.75 20.36
C PHE A 279 -2.51 -6.84 20.62
N ILE A 280 -1.27 -6.47 20.89
CA ILE A 280 -0.16 -7.38 21.15
C ILE A 280 0.33 -7.34 22.61
N GLY A 281 -0.38 -6.61 23.48
CA GLY A 281 -0.05 -6.50 24.91
C GLY A 281 1.24 -5.72 25.18
N GLU A 282 1.61 -4.79 24.31
CA GLU A 282 2.70 -3.83 24.51
C GLU A 282 2.07 -2.52 25.04
N ASP A 283 2.16 -2.31 26.38
CA ASP A 283 1.74 -1.06 27.05
C ASP A 283 2.83 0.01 27.00
#